data_abfb10d84c0cab9d389fe6abd77da35c
#
_entry.id   abfb10d84c0cab9d389fe6abd77da35c
#
_cell.length_a   1.000
_cell.length_b   1.000
_cell.length_c   1.000
_cell.angle_alpha   90.00
_cell.angle_beta   90.00
_cell.angle_gamma   90.00
#
_symmetry.space_group_name_H-M   'P 1'
#
loop_
_entity.id
_entity.type
_entity.pdbx_description
1 polymer ?
#
loop_
_entity_poly.entity_id
_entity_poly.type
_entity_poly.pdbx_seq_one_letter_code
_entity_poly.pdbx_strand_id
1 'polypeptide(L)'
;MPEGDTVLQTAARLHAALAGRVLTQADLRVPRFATSDLSGRTVLDVTARGKHLLTRVEGGLTLHSHLRMDGAWRVYAPGERWRGGPGHQIRAVLANTEHTAVGYRLPVLELLRTSEESKAVGHLGPDLLGPDWDPGLAVERLAAAPDRPLGEALLDQRNLAGIGNVYKCELCSLARVTPWLPVGAPVSYT
;
A
#
# COMPACT_ATOMS: atom_id res chain seq x y z
N MET A 1 3.80 -10.30 -6.84
CA MET A 1 4.16 -9.15 -5.96
C MET A 1 2.97 -8.21 -5.93
N PRO A 2 2.47 -7.82 -4.76
CA PRO A 2 1.38 -6.84 -4.67
C PRO A 2 1.80 -5.49 -5.29
N GLU A 3 1.02 -5.00 -6.26
CA GLU A 3 1.17 -3.69 -6.88
C GLU A 3 0.00 -2.79 -6.45
N GLY A 4 -0.09 -1.59 -6.99
CA GLY A 4 -1.07 -0.59 -6.54
C GLY A 4 -2.53 -1.09 -6.55
N ASP A 5 -2.92 -1.85 -7.56
CA ASP A 5 -4.25 -2.46 -7.69
C ASP A 5 -4.57 -3.45 -6.56
N THR A 6 -3.61 -4.33 -6.26
CA THR A 6 -3.74 -5.31 -5.17
C THR A 6 -3.83 -4.61 -3.81
N VAL A 7 -3.05 -3.54 -3.63
CA VAL A 7 -3.07 -2.75 -2.39
C VAL A 7 -4.39 -1.98 -2.26
N LEU A 8 -4.88 -1.39 -3.35
CA LEU A 8 -6.20 -0.72 -3.38
C LEU A 8 -7.34 -1.68 -3.03
N GLN A 9 -7.36 -2.87 -3.64
CA GLN A 9 -8.36 -3.90 -3.31
C GLN A 9 -8.26 -4.36 -1.85
N THR A 10 -7.04 -4.46 -1.31
CA THR A 10 -6.82 -4.81 0.09
C THR A 10 -7.34 -3.70 1.01
N ALA A 11 -7.06 -2.42 0.68
CA ALA A 11 -7.59 -1.27 1.40
C ALA A 11 -9.12 -1.26 1.41
N ALA A 12 -9.76 -1.51 0.27
CA ALA A 12 -11.22 -1.56 0.17
C ALA A 12 -11.84 -2.65 1.05
N ARG A 13 -11.23 -3.86 1.08
CA ARG A 13 -11.70 -4.96 1.95
C ARG A 13 -11.52 -4.63 3.43
N LEU A 14 -10.39 -4.06 3.81
CA LEU A 14 -10.14 -3.64 5.19
C LEU A 14 -11.06 -2.49 5.59
N HIS A 15 -11.29 -1.53 4.70
CA HIS A 15 -12.22 -0.42 4.93
C HIS A 15 -13.63 -0.94 5.20
N ALA A 16 -14.15 -1.82 4.35
CA ALA A 16 -15.48 -2.41 4.52
C ALA A 16 -15.62 -3.19 5.85
N ALA A 17 -14.55 -3.83 6.31
CA ALA A 17 -14.56 -4.61 7.54
C ALA A 17 -14.37 -3.78 8.82
N LEU A 18 -13.61 -2.68 8.75
CA LEU A 18 -13.13 -1.98 9.94
C LEU A 18 -13.66 -0.55 10.07
N ALA A 19 -13.86 0.18 8.96
CA ALA A 19 -14.20 1.61 9.02
C ALA A 19 -15.55 1.87 9.70
N GLY A 20 -15.59 2.91 10.53
CA GLY A 20 -16.74 3.28 11.34
C GLY A 20 -16.98 2.36 12.55
N ARG A 21 -16.10 1.39 12.82
CA ARG A 21 -16.26 0.42 13.91
C ARG A 21 -15.20 0.60 14.98
N VAL A 22 -15.60 0.34 16.22
CA VAL A 22 -14.69 0.35 17.38
C VAL A 22 -13.91 -0.96 17.42
N LEU A 23 -12.60 -0.88 17.57
CA LEU A 23 -11.75 -2.05 17.76
C LEU A 23 -11.98 -2.64 19.17
N THR A 24 -12.37 -3.90 19.22
CA THR A 24 -12.45 -4.69 20.45
C THR A 24 -11.12 -5.33 20.81
N GLN A 25 -10.25 -5.51 19.80
CA GLN A 25 -8.89 -6.02 19.97
C GLN A 25 -7.95 -5.36 18.96
N ALA A 26 -6.77 -5.00 19.42
CA ALA A 26 -5.67 -4.54 18.58
C ALA A 26 -4.35 -5.13 19.12
N ASP A 27 -3.75 -6.03 18.36
CA ASP A 27 -2.51 -6.72 18.75
C ASP A 27 -1.47 -6.48 17.63
N LEU A 28 -0.45 -5.69 17.94
CA LEU A 28 0.64 -5.36 17.01
C LEU A 28 1.89 -6.15 17.40
N ARG A 29 2.19 -7.21 16.67
CA ARG A 29 3.27 -8.16 16.97
C ARG A 29 4.60 -7.75 16.33
N VAL A 30 4.97 -6.50 16.52
CA VAL A 30 6.29 -5.96 16.16
C VAL A 30 6.88 -5.30 17.41
N PRO A 31 8.17 -5.53 17.72
CA PRO A 31 8.76 -5.14 19.01
C PRO A 31 8.51 -3.68 19.37
N ARG A 32 8.67 -2.76 18.42
CA ARG A 32 8.51 -1.32 18.63
C ARG A 32 7.10 -0.90 19.06
N PHE A 33 6.07 -1.67 18.69
CA PHE A 33 4.67 -1.32 18.92
C PHE A 33 3.91 -2.38 19.71
N ALA A 34 4.60 -3.37 20.26
CA ALA A 34 3.97 -4.48 20.98
C ALA A 34 3.19 -4.05 22.24
N THR A 35 3.49 -2.88 22.79
CA THR A 35 2.78 -2.30 23.94
C THR A 35 1.73 -1.26 23.53
N SER A 36 1.61 -0.98 22.22
CA SER A 36 0.60 -0.02 21.73
C SER A 36 -0.76 -0.69 21.66
N ASP A 37 -1.73 -0.10 22.35
CA ASP A 37 -3.11 -0.58 22.34
C ASP A 37 -4.02 0.41 21.60
N LEU A 38 -4.70 -0.08 20.58
CA LEU A 38 -5.70 0.65 19.83
C LEU A 38 -7.13 0.19 20.17
N SER A 39 -7.30 -0.71 21.13
CA SER A 39 -8.61 -1.19 21.56
C SER A 39 -9.45 -0.03 22.11
N GLY A 40 -10.74 -0.06 21.85
CA GLY A 40 -11.66 1.02 22.22
C GLY A 40 -11.67 2.21 21.27
N ARG A 41 -10.78 2.26 20.25
CA ARG A 41 -10.74 3.33 19.25
C ARG A 41 -11.53 2.96 18.02
N THR A 42 -12.14 3.96 17.39
CA THR A 42 -12.83 3.81 16.11
C THR A 42 -11.82 3.84 14.96
N VAL A 43 -11.91 2.90 14.03
CA VAL A 43 -11.23 3.01 12.73
C VAL A 43 -11.99 4.01 11.88
N LEU A 44 -11.34 5.08 11.47
CA LEU A 44 -11.97 6.16 10.69
C LEU A 44 -12.08 5.77 9.22
N ASP A 45 -10.97 5.35 8.65
CA ASP A 45 -10.89 4.88 7.27
C ASP A 45 -9.69 3.94 7.08
N VAL A 46 -9.69 3.24 5.93
CA VAL A 46 -8.53 2.52 5.41
C VAL A 46 -8.37 2.90 3.95
N THR A 47 -7.22 3.45 3.60
CA THR A 47 -6.91 3.92 2.25
C THR A 47 -5.59 3.33 1.75
N ALA A 48 -5.46 3.27 0.42
CA ALA A 48 -4.21 2.99 -0.26
C ALA A 48 -3.57 4.30 -0.74
N ARG A 49 -2.25 4.36 -0.72
CA ARG A 49 -1.46 5.39 -1.38
C ARG A 49 -0.26 4.71 -2.05
N GLY A 50 -0.30 4.59 -3.39
CA GLY A 50 0.62 3.73 -4.13
C GLY A 50 0.54 2.29 -3.62
N LYS A 51 1.63 1.78 -3.06
CA LYS A 51 1.71 0.42 -2.50
C LYS A 51 1.62 0.41 -0.96
N HIS A 52 1.24 1.51 -0.34
CA HIS A 52 1.13 1.67 1.11
C HIS A 52 -0.34 1.61 1.55
N LEU A 53 -0.58 0.98 2.69
CA LEU A 53 -1.88 0.93 3.36
C LEU A 53 -1.84 1.84 4.58
N LEU A 54 -2.84 2.71 4.70
CA LEU A 54 -3.00 3.66 5.80
C LEU A 54 -4.34 3.37 6.46
N THR A 55 -4.30 2.85 7.68
CA THR A 55 -5.49 2.64 8.53
C THR A 55 -5.53 3.73 9.58
N ARG A 56 -6.41 4.71 9.40
CA ARG A 56 -6.55 5.84 10.31
C ARG A 56 -7.49 5.49 11.45
N VAL A 57 -7.06 5.80 12.66
CA VAL A 57 -7.75 5.44 13.90
C VAL A 57 -7.97 6.69 14.72
N GLU A 58 -9.06 6.73 15.44
CA GLU A 58 -9.41 7.80 16.37
C GLU A 58 -8.25 8.17 17.30
N GLY A 59 -8.10 9.47 17.59
CA GLY A 59 -6.98 9.98 18.37
C GLY A 59 -5.78 10.40 17.54
N GLY A 60 -5.96 10.58 16.22
CA GLY A 60 -4.92 11.08 15.30
C GLY A 60 -3.79 10.09 15.06
N LEU A 61 -4.10 8.81 15.03
CA LEU A 61 -3.16 7.72 14.79
C LEU A 61 -3.42 7.06 13.44
N THR A 62 -2.35 6.62 12.79
CA THR A 62 -2.39 5.86 11.54
C THR A 62 -1.50 4.63 11.65
N LEU A 63 -2.10 3.46 11.44
CA LEU A 63 -1.34 2.24 11.25
C LEU A 63 -0.95 2.14 9.77
N HIS A 64 0.33 2.32 9.51
CA HIS A 64 0.93 2.19 8.19
C HIS A 64 1.44 0.77 7.98
N SER A 65 1.10 0.15 6.86
CA SER A 65 1.66 -1.14 6.46
C SER A 65 1.99 -1.18 4.97
N HIS A 66 2.95 -2.03 4.63
CA HIS A 66 3.35 -2.30 3.26
C HIS A 66 3.48 -3.81 3.06
N LEU A 67 2.87 -4.34 1.99
CA LEU A 67 2.82 -5.78 1.75
C LEU A 67 4.15 -6.34 1.23
N ARG A 68 4.91 -5.55 0.48
CA ARG A 68 6.11 -5.99 -0.26
C ARG A 68 5.82 -7.25 -1.07
N MET A 69 6.64 -8.33 -0.91
CA MET A 69 6.52 -9.55 -1.69
C MET A 69 5.50 -10.54 -1.11
N ASP A 70 5.50 -10.72 0.21
CA ASP A 70 4.84 -11.84 0.89
C ASP A 70 3.79 -11.41 1.89
N GLY A 71 3.71 -10.13 2.20
CA GLY A 71 2.73 -9.58 3.14
C GLY A 71 1.30 -9.70 2.63
N ALA A 72 0.39 -9.97 3.54
CA ALA A 72 -1.02 -10.03 3.22
C ALA A 72 -1.89 -9.62 4.42
N TRP A 73 -3.00 -8.96 4.14
CA TRP A 73 -4.10 -8.83 5.07
C TRP A 73 -5.24 -9.77 4.68
N ARG A 74 -5.83 -10.42 5.68
CA ARG A 74 -7.02 -11.25 5.50
C ARG A 74 -8.09 -10.85 6.52
N VAL A 75 -9.32 -10.85 6.07
CA VAL A 75 -10.51 -10.56 6.90
C VAL A 75 -11.25 -11.86 7.14
N TYR A 76 -11.64 -12.10 8.38
CA TYR A 76 -12.34 -13.29 8.84
C TYR A 76 -13.61 -12.89 9.58
N ALA A 77 -14.63 -13.73 9.50
CA ALA A 77 -15.82 -13.62 10.34
C ALA A 77 -15.50 -14.02 11.81
N PRO A 78 -16.31 -13.62 12.79
CA PRO A 78 -16.15 -14.05 14.18
C PRO A 78 -16.16 -15.59 14.29
N GLY A 79 -15.15 -16.15 15.00
CA GLY A 79 -15.00 -17.59 15.16
C GLY A 79 -14.45 -18.36 13.96
N GLU A 80 -14.23 -17.68 12.85
CA GLU A 80 -13.61 -18.32 11.67
C GLU A 80 -12.15 -18.67 11.93
N ARG A 81 -11.72 -19.85 11.47
CA ARG A 81 -10.33 -20.29 11.58
C ARG A 81 -9.44 -19.47 10.64
N TRP A 82 -8.38 -18.89 11.17
CA TRP A 82 -7.40 -18.14 10.38
C TRP A 82 -6.52 -19.07 9.55
N ARG A 83 -6.51 -18.87 8.24
CA ARG A 83 -5.80 -19.73 7.27
C ARG A 83 -4.73 -19.00 6.46
N GLY A 84 -4.30 -17.80 6.88
CA GLY A 84 -3.31 -16.98 6.16
C GLY A 84 -1.86 -17.39 6.37
N GLY A 85 -1.59 -18.25 7.34
CA GLY A 85 -0.26 -18.73 7.70
C GLY A 85 -0.16 -19.11 9.18
N PRO A 86 0.99 -19.65 9.61
CA PRO A 86 1.21 -20.02 11.00
C PRO A 86 1.27 -18.78 11.91
N GLY A 87 0.97 -18.95 13.20
CA GLY A 87 0.84 -17.88 14.18
C GLY A 87 2.06 -16.96 14.32
N HIS A 88 3.27 -17.51 14.16
CA HIS A 88 4.52 -16.74 14.22
C HIS A 88 4.70 -15.75 13.04
N GLN A 89 3.92 -15.89 11.97
CA GLN A 89 3.92 -14.98 10.83
C GLN A 89 2.92 -13.82 10.97
N ILE A 90 2.07 -13.86 11.98
CA ILE A 90 1.10 -12.78 12.25
C ILE A 90 1.88 -11.59 12.79
N ARG A 91 1.61 -10.41 12.22
CA ARG A 91 2.21 -9.12 12.60
C ARG A 91 1.20 -8.17 13.19
N ALA A 92 -0.09 -8.31 12.82
CA ALA A 92 -1.15 -7.49 13.37
C ALA A 92 -2.48 -8.26 13.43
N VAL A 93 -3.27 -7.99 14.45
CA VAL A 93 -4.67 -8.41 14.56
C VAL A 93 -5.49 -7.18 14.94
N LEU A 94 -6.46 -6.84 14.12
CA LEU A 94 -7.44 -5.78 14.39
C LEU A 94 -8.83 -6.42 14.33
N ALA A 95 -9.54 -6.43 15.44
CA ALA A 95 -10.87 -7.03 15.51
C ALA A 95 -11.91 -6.05 16.01
N ASN A 96 -13.12 -6.21 15.53
CA ASN A 96 -14.34 -5.62 16.06
C ASN A 96 -15.38 -6.73 16.29
N THR A 97 -16.62 -6.38 16.58
CA THR A 97 -17.68 -7.35 16.86
C THR A 97 -18.10 -8.18 15.63
N GLU A 98 -17.80 -7.73 14.42
CA GLU A 98 -18.25 -8.33 13.16
C GLU A 98 -17.13 -8.98 12.35
N HIS A 99 -15.89 -8.49 12.49
CA HIS A 99 -14.78 -8.92 11.66
C HIS A 99 -13.44 -8.95 12.43
N THR A 100 -12.54 -9.80 11.96
CA THR A 100 -11.14 -9.83 12.39
C THR A 100 -10.24 -9.69 11.18
N ALA A 101 -9.47 -8.62 11.12
CA ALA A 101 -8.43 -8.43 10.13
C ALA A 101 -7.08 -8.89 10.68
N VAL A 102 -6.42 -9.79 9.98
CA VAL A 102 -5.13 -10.37 10.38
C VAL A 102 -4.08 -10.06 9.32
N GLY A 103 -3.01 -9.41 9.73
CA GLY A 103 -1.86 -9.07 8.90
C GLY A 103 -0.76 -10.12 9.04
N TYR A 104 -0.44 -10.79 7.94
CA TYR A 104 0.60 -11.83 7.87
C TYR A 104 1.83 -11.33 7.16
N ARG A 105 3.01 -11.68 7.67
CA ARG A 105 4.31 -11.41 7.01
C ARG A 105 4.47 -9.96 6.54
N LEU A 106 3.89 -9.01 7.26
CA LEU A 106 4.03 -7.60 6.94
C LEU A 106 5.46 -7.13 7.25
N PRO A 107 6.28 -6.82 6.25
CA PRO A 107 7.66 -6.40 6.49
C PRO A 107 7.75 -4.95 6.97
N VAL A 108 6.70 -4.16 6.69
CA VAL A 108 6.53 -2.83 7.25
C VAL A 108 5.19 -2.77 7.97
N LEU A 109 5.26 -2.47 9.26
CA LEU A 109 4.12 -2.19 10.12
C LEU A 109 4.57 -1.13 11.13
N GLU A 110 3.97 0.05 11.05
CA GLU A 110 4.34 1.22 11.84
C GLU A 110 3.09 1.93 12.35
N LEU A 111 3.14 2.40 13.58
CA LEU A 111 2.12 3.29 14.13
C LEU A 111 2.67 4.72 14.12
N LEU A 112 2.00 5.59 13.39
CA LEU A 112 2.36 6.99 13.18
C LEU A 112 1.29 7.91 13.77
N ARG A 113 1.64 9.16 14.03
CA ARG A 113 0.63 10.21 14.11
C ARG A 113 0.09 10.49 12.70
N THR A 114 -1.20 10.68 12.56
CA THR A 114 -1.81 11.00 11.24
C THR A 114 -1.19 12.24 10.62
N SER A 115 -0.82 13.24 11.43
CA SER A 115 -0.08 14.43 10.98
C SER A 115 1.33 14.14 10.44
N GLU A 116 1.85 12.93 10.64
CA GLU A 116 3.17 12.49 10.21
C GLU A 116 3.14 11.47 9.06
N GLU A 117 1.97 11.21 8.46
CA GLU A 117 1.83 10.29 7.32
C GLU A 117 2.77 10.62 6.16
N SER A 118 3.10 11.91 5.98
CA SER A 118 4.06 12.36 4.97
C SER A 118 5.44 11.73 5.12
N LYS A 119 5.84 11.28 6.32
CA LYS A 119 7.10 10.55 6.52
C LYS A 119 7.10 9.20 5.80
N ALA A 120 5.93 8.56 5.68
CA ALA A 120 5.78 7.27 5.02
C ALA A 120 5.48 7.39 3.52
N VAL A 121 4.67 8.38 3.11
CA VAL A 121 4.12 8.47 1.75
C VAL A 121 4.35 9.82 1.05
N GLY A 122 4.93 10.81 1.72
CA GLY A 122 5.11 12.17 1.16
C GLY A 122 6.10 12.24 0.00
N HIS A 123 6.98 11.25 -0.14
CA HIS A 123 7.93 11.15 -1.24
C HIS A 123 7.32 10.60 -2.54
N LEU A 124 6.11 10.06 -2.47
CA LEU A 124 5.46 9.42 -3.62
C LEU A 124 5.02 10.46 -4.66
N GLY A 125 5.14 10.07 -5.92
CA GLY A 125 4.54 10.78 -7.04
C GLY A 125 3.02 10.65 -7.10
N PRO A 126 2.39 11.19 -8.17
CA PRO A 126 0.97 11.00 -8.42
C PRO A 126 0.61 9.52 -8.37
N ASP A 127 -0.46 9.18 -7.67
CA ASP A 127 -0.90 7.80 -7.56
C ASP A 127 -1.84 7.45 -8.72
N LEU A 128 -1.46 6.46 -9.53
CA LEU A 128 -2.24 6.01 -10.69
C LEU A 128 -3.70 5.66 -10.37
N LEU A 129 -3.96 5.18 -9.15
CA LEU A 129 -5.28 4.76 -8.70
C LEU A 129 -5.84 5.68 -7.61
N GLY A 130 -5.12 6.76 -7.32
CA GLY A 130 -5.50 7.74 -6.31
C GLY A 130 -6.31 8.91 -6.87
N PRO A 131 -6.96 9.67 -5.98
CA PRO A 131 -7.74 10.84 -6.38
C PRO A 131 -6.87 12.01 -6.87
N ASP A 132 -5.56 11.97 -6.62
CA ASP A 132 -4.57 12.96 -7.03
C ASP A 132 -3.81 12.56 -8.30
N TRP A 133 -4.37 11.66 -9.11
CA TRP A 133 -3.75 11.28 -10.37
C TRP A 133 -3.61 12.48 -11.31
N ASP A 134 -2.38 12.81 -11.65
CA ASP A 134 -2.00 13.86 -12.58
C ASP A 134 -1.04 13.29 -13.63
N PRO A 135 -1.56 12.96 -14.83
CA PRO A 135 -0.75 12.40 -15.90
C PRO A 135 0.31 13.38 -16.42
N GLY A 136 0.04 14.68 -16.38
CA GLY A 136 0.99 15.72 -16.80
C GLY A 136 2.21 15.74 -15.90
N LEU A 137 1.98 15.79 -14.59
CA LEU A 137 3.05 15.74 -13.59
C LEU A 137 3.82 14.41 -13.64
N ALA A 138 3.15 13.29 -13.87
CA ALA A 138 3.82 11.99 -14.01
C ALA A 138 4.77 11.98 -15.21
N VAL A 139 4.32 12.47 -16.37
CA VAL A 139 5.14 12.59 -17.58
C VAL A 139 6.30 13.55 -17.38
N GLU A 140 6.07 14.71 -16.77
CA GLU A 140 7.13 15.68 -16.45
C GLU A 140 8.23 15.03 -15.59
N ARG A 141 7.84 14.31 -14.54
CA ARG A 141 8.81 13.63 -13.65
C ARG A 141 9.57 12.51 -14.36
N LEU A 142 8.90 11.73 -15.20
CA LEU A 142 9.57 10.72 -16.02
C LEU A 142 10.59 11.37 -16.96
N ALA A 143 10.21 12.46 -17.64
CA ALA A 143 11.04 13.17 -18.61
C ALA A 143 12.22 13.95 -17.98
N ALA A 144 12.19 14.19 -16.67
CA ALA A 144 13.26 14.91 -15.98
C ALA A 144 14.64 14.22 -16.04
N ALA A 145 14.67 12.92 -16.34
CA ALA A 145 15.89 12.14 -16.52
C ALA A 145 15.85 11.40 -17.87
N PRO A 146 16.07 12.08 -19.01
CA PRO A 146 15.85 11.53 -20.34
C PRO A 146 16.75 10.33 -20.70
N ASP A 147 17.93 10.26 -20.12
CA ASP A 147 18.89 9.16 -20.37
C ASP A 147 18.63 7.93 -19.49
N ARG A 148 17.71 8.03 -18.52
CA ARG A 148 17.39 6.94 -17.60
C ARG A 148 16.59 5.85 -18.33
N PRO A 149 16.89 4.54 -18.11
CA PRO A 149 16.06 3.46 -18.64
C PRO A 149 14.60 3.59 -18.25
N LEU A 150 13.70 3.45 -19.22
CA LEU A 150 12.25 3.60 -19.02
C LEU A 150 11.71 2.70 -17.89
N GLY A 151 12.21 1.45 -17.85
CA GLY A 151 11.79 0.50 -16.82
C GLY A 151 12.16 0.95 -15.41
N GLU A 152 13.33 1.57 -15.22
CA GLU A 152 13.73 2.13 -13.93
C GLU A 152 12.91 3.38 -13.58
N ALA A 153 12.67 4.24 -14.57
CA ALA A 153 11.87 5.45 -14.37
C ALA A 153 10.42 5.13 -13.98
N LEU A 154 9.81 4.09 -14.59
CA LEU A 154 8.48 3.59 -14.25
C LEU A 154 8.41 2.96 -12.85
N LEU A 155 9.47 2.31 -12.38
CA LEU A 155 9.54 1.69 -11.06
C LEU A 155 9.81 2.69 -9.92
N ASP A 156 10.27 3.89 -10.25
CA ASP A 156 10.54 4.94 -9.27
C ASP A 156 9.22 5.56 -8.79
N GLN A 157 8.82 5.18 -7.59
CA GLN A 157 7.56 5.61 -6.98
C GLN A 157 7.48 7.14 -6.76
N ARG A 158 8.58 7.86 -6.90
CA ARG A 158 8.61 9.34 -6.86
C ARG A 158 8.11 9.96 -8.16
N ASN A 159 8.24 9.26 -9.28
CA ASN A 159 7.71 9.71 -10.57
C ASN A 159 6.21 9.50 -10.64
N LEU A 160 5.77 8.28 -10.38
CA LEU A 160 4.37 7.89 -10.24
C LEU A 160 4.27 6.70 -9.29
N ALA A 161 3.25 6.69 -8.44
CA ALA A 161 3.08 5.65 -7.44
C ALA A 161 2.16 4.53 -7.93
N GLY A 162 2.46 3.29 -7.49
CA GLY A 162 1.61 2.12 -7.72
C GLY A 162 2.20 1.08 -8.66
N ILE A 163 2.97 1.47 -9.68
CA ILE A 163 3.58 0.54 -10.65
C ILE A 163 4.66 -0.31 -9.99
N GLY A 164 4.63 -1.61 -10.29
CA GLY A 164 5.69 -2.56 -10.00
C GLY A 164 6.15 -3.29 -11.26
N ASN A 165 6.83 -4.41 -11.06
CA ASN A 165 7.45 -5.15 -12.17
C ASN A 165 6.44 -5.70 -13.18
N VAL A 166 5.27 -6.14 -12.73
CA VAL A 166 4.24 -6.70 -13.62
C VAL A 166 3.74 -5.61 -14.55
N TYR A 167 3.22 -4.51 -14.01
CA TYR A 167 2.72 -3.41 -14.84
C TYR A 167 3.81 -2.73 -15.66
N LYS A 168 5.04 -2.60 -15.15
CA LYS A 168 6.16 -2.13 -15.97
C LYS A 168 6.35 -3.01 -17.22
N CYS A 169 6.36 -4.34 -17.06
CA CYS A 169 6.53 -5.25 -18.19
C CYS A 169 5.35 -5.17 -19.17
N GLU A 170 4.11 -5.14 -18.65
CA GLU A 170 2.91 -5.00 -19.46
C GLU A 170 2.90 -3.69 -20.26
N LEU A 171 3.21 -2.56 -19.63
CA LEU A 171 3.26 -1.25 -20.27
C LEU A 171 4.33 -1.21 -21.38
N CYS A 172 5.53 -1.71 -21.11
CA CYS A 172 6.59 -1.79 -22.14
C CYS A 172 6.17 -2.70 -23.28
N SER A 173 5.53 -3.83 -23.00
CA SER A 173 5.03 -4.76 -24.02
C SER A 173 3.94 -4.13 -24.89
N LEU A 174 2.96 -3.47 -24.28
CA LEU A 174 1.88 -2.78 -24.99
C LEU A 174 2.40 -1.65 -25.85
N ALA A 175 3.38 -0.88 -25.37
CA ALA A 175 4.02 0.19 -26.11
C ALA A 175 5.05 -0.33 -27.14
N ARG A 176 5.31 -1.64 -27.21
CA ARG A 176 6.31 -2.27 -28.06
C ARG A 176 7.71 -1.68 -27.90
N VAL A 177 8.07 -1.33 -26.68
CA VAL A 177 9.38 -0.79 -26.34
C VAL A 177 10.10 -1.69 -25.33
N THR A 178 11.42 -1.69 -25.37
CA THR A 178 12.21 -2.36 -24.34
C THR A 178 12.28 -1.51 -23.07
N PRO A 179 12.25 -2.11 -21.86
CA PRO A 179 12.42 -1.35 -20.61
C PRO A 179 13.79 -0.68 -20.45
N TRP A 180 14.75 -1.06 -21.30
CA TRP A 180 16.10 -0.47 -21.36
C TRP A 180 16.18 0.77 -22.25
N LEU A 181 15.11 1.08 -22.99
CA LEU A 181 15.04 2.29 -23.82
C LEU A 181 15.17 3.52 -22.92
N PRO A 182 16.04 4.50 -23.25
CA PRO A 182 16.06 5.78 -22.52
C PRO A 182 14.71 6.49 -22.62
N VAL A 183 14.28 7.14 -21.54
CA VAL A 183 13.00 7.85 -21.50
C VAL A 183 12.85 8.88 -22.63
N GLY A 184 13.94 9.59 -22.96
CA GLY A 184 13.97 10.61 -24.01
C GLY A 184 14.15 10.08 -25.44
N ALA A 185 14.22 8.75 -25.63
CA ALA A 185 14.42 8.21 -26.96
C ALA A 185 13.17 8.39 -27.84
N PRO A 186 13.34 8.70 -29.13
CA PRO A 186 12.21 8.78 -30.05
C PRO A 186 11.58 7.39 -30.24
N VAL A 187 10.27 7.30 -30.13
CA VAL A 187 9.49 6.10 -30.44
C VAL A 187 8.85 6.29 -31.79
N SER A 188 9.24 5.47 -32.80
CA SER A 188 8.53 5.45 -34.07
C SER A 188 7.34 4.50 -33.95
N TYR A 189 6.14 5.06 -34.05
CA TYR A 189 4.93 4.27 -34.22
C TYR A 189 4.83 3.87 -35.70
N THR A 190 5.34 2.67 -36.03
CA THR A 190 5.10 2.03 -37.33
C THR A 190 4.06 0.94 -37.22
#